data_574ef33b02675b7a1cea26cd8c519586
#
_entry.id   574ef33b02675b7a1cea26cd8c519586
#
_cell.length_a   1.000
_cell.length_b   1.000
_cell.length_c   1.000
_cell.angle_alpha   90.00
_cell.angle_beta   90.00
_cell.angle_gamma   90.00
#
_symmetry.space_group_name_H-M   'P 1'
#
loop_
_entity.id
_entity.type
_entity.pdbx_description
1 polymer ?
#
loop_
_entity_poly.entity_id
_entity_poly.type
_entity_poly.pdbx_seq_one_letter_code
_entity_poly.pdbx_strand_id
1 'polypeptide(L)'
;MSRLLTIALLLGQSLAYDTVLGFNSHPLVETRSLDEIYHAALKEGGIITVWHGGDEKDQQETLKSTFEDRFPGMTLNITVDLSKYLDGKIDQQLYNNDVSVDSIILQTLQDFPRWQQEGALLNYAPVGFDKVYPAFKDSISASWYGYSIFFWSISWNTEKLPNVKNISSYSNFLEPEFKNKLVLTYPNDDDAVLFAFYQIMQQLGTKWFDGLLKQNPRWVRGTATPLTIVSAANYSQSATFTSFGGFNPGQNIKVAFPNDANFVSWPQTAAILKNAPHPEGAKLFHNYLLSAEYQQTVSLSVRQDIKSSGSPYSDIMHTPHTNPTVFARFMEDRVTVERLRFFFENRLGSAQGLSPLIDDI
;
A
#
# COMPACT_ATOMS: atom_id res chain seq x y z
N MET A 1 14.63 -61.23 27.79
CA MET A 1 14.54 -60.51 26.53
C MET A 1 13.17 -59.89 26.45
N SER A 2 12.96 -58.73 26.98
CA SER A 2 11.77 -57.93 26.75
C SER A 2 11.79 -56.68 27.65
N ARG A 3 12.47 -55.61 27.25
CA ARG A 3 12.39 -54.27 27.86
C ARG A 3 13.02 -53.15 27.05
N LEU A 4 13.08 -53.32 25.73
CA LEU A 4 13.71 -52.30 24.84
C LEU A 4 12.79 -51.70 23.74
N LEU A 5 11.46 -51.96 23.82
CA LEU A 5 10.53 -51.50 22.76
C LEU A 5 9.60 -50.36 23.20
N THR A 6 9.70 -49.85 24.45
CA THR A 6 8.72 -48.87 24.97
C THR A 6 9.26 -47.44 25.02
N ILE A 7 10.52 -47.20 24.65
CA ILE A 7 11.13 -45.83 24.69
C ILE A 7 11.07 -45.12 23.38
N ALA A 8 10.85 -45.79 22.24
CA ALA A 8 10.81 -45.15 20.93
C ALA A 8 9.50 -44.47 20.56
N LEU A 9 8.40 -44.69 21.32
CA LEU A 9 7.09 -44.09 21.02
C LEU A 9 6.83 -42.75 21.76
N LEU A 10 7.68 -42.34 22.69
CA LEU A 10 7.49 -41.10 23.47
C LEU A 10 8.23 -39.90 22.96
N LEU A 11 9.08 -40.04 21.92
CA LEU A 11 9.81 -38.95 21.30
C LEU A 11 9.08 -38.33 20.09
N GLY A 12 7.97 -38.90 19.67
CA GLY A 12 7.16 -38.40 18.55
C GLY A 12 6.04 -37.41 18.93
N GLN A 13 5.78 -37.17 20.22
CA GLN A 13 4.67 -36.33 20.66
C GLN A 13 5.06 -34.94 21.19
N SER A 14 6.33 -34.61 21.21
CA SER A 14 6.78 -33.30 21.73
C SER A 14 6.68 -32.13 20.73
N LEU A 15 6.10 -32.37 19.55
CA LEU A 15 5.76 -31.34 18.58
C LEU A 15 4.24 -31.20 18.39
N ALA A 16 3.46 -31.70 19.34
CA ALA A 16 2.02 -31.44 19.31
C ALA A 16 1.77 -29.95 19.61
N TYR A 17 1.42 -29.26 18.57
CA TYR A 17 0.90 -27.93 18.49
C TYR A 17 -0.26 -27.74 19.48
N ASP A 18 -0.15 -26.80 20.39
CA ASP A 18 -1.23 -26.44 21.29
C ASP A 18 -2.24 -25.54 20.61
N THR A 19 -3.23 -26.15 19.96
CA THR A 19 -4.31 -25.45 19.28
C THR A 19 -5.25 -24.70 20.24
N VAL A 20 -5.24 -25.01 21.52
CA VAL A 20 -6.12 -24.41 22.53
C VAL A 20 -5.54 -23.10 23.06
N LEU A 21 -4.24 -23.03 23.27
CA LEU A 21 -3.56 -21.85 23.82
C LEU A 21 -2.93 -20.97 22.72
N GLY A 22 -2.93 -21.42 21.47
CA GLY A 22 -2.38 -20.66 20.34
C GLY A 22 -0.87 -20.42 20.38
N PHE A 23 -0.14 -20.96 21.35
CA PHE A 23 1.30 -20.88 21.42
C PHE A 23 1.94 -21.66 20.27
N ASN A 24 2.82 -21.00 19.52
CA ASN A 24 3.48 -21.56 18.32
C ASN A 24 2.51 -21.86 17.15
N SER A 25 1.34 -21.21 17.10
CA SER A 25 0.47 -21.33 15.94
C SER A 25 1.08 -20.60 14.74
N HIS A 26 1.31 -21.34 13.66
CA HIS A 26 1.64 -20.76 12.36
C HIS A 26 0.48 -21.06 11.41
N PRO A 27 0.03 -20.07 10.63
CA PRO A 27 -0.98 -20.31 9.61
C PRO A 27 -0.51 -21.41 8.65
N LEU A 28 -1.38 -22.34 8.31
CA LEU A 28 -1.09 -23.33 7.30
C LEU A 28 -1.10 -22.61 5.93
N VAL A 29 0.06 -22.58 5.29
CA VAL A 29 0.20 -22.05 3.94
C VAL A 29 -0.52 -22.95 2.95
N GLU A 30 -1.17 -22.36 1.94
CA GLU A 30 -1.83 -23.09 0.85
C GLU A 30 -0.88 -24.13 0.24
N THR A 31 -1.37 -25.35 0.07
CA THR A 31 -0.60 -26.48 -0.44
C THR A 31 -0.99 -26.88 -1.86
N ARG A 32 -2.14 -26.42 -2.33
CA ARG A 32 -2.57 -26.66 -3.72
C ARG A 32 -1.66 -25.91 -4.67
N SER A 33 -1.44 -26.48 -5.83
CA SER A 33 -0.79 -25.80 -6.94
C SER A 33 -1.68 -24.63 -7.45
N LEU A 34 -1.06 -23.65 -8.10
CA LEU A 34 -1.78 -22.53 -8.69
C LEU A 34 -2.84 -23.02 -9.71
N ASP A 35 -2.55 -24.10 -10.45
CA ASP A 35 -3.49 -24.72 -11.40
C ASP A 35 -4.70 -25.37 -10.70
N GLU A 36 -4.50 -26.01 -9.55
CA GLU A 36 -5.61 -26.57 -8.78
C GLU A 36 -6.54 -25.48 -8.24
N ILE A 37 -5.99 -24.37 -7.75
CA ILE A 37 -6.77 -23.22 -7.29
C ILE A 37 -7.48 -22.57 -8.48
N TYR A 38 -6.81 -22.41 -9.62
CA TYR A 38 -7.40 -21.87 -10.84
C TYR A 38 -8.58 -22.69 -11.33
N HIS A 39 -8.46 -24.02 -11.36
CA HIS A 39 -9.59 -24.86 -11.72
C HIS A 39 -10.75 -24.82 -10.71
N ALA A 40 -10.46 -24.62 -9.42
CA ALA A 40 -11.49 -24.40 -8.41
C ALA A 40 -12.22 -23.06 -8.63
N ALA A 41 -11.47 -21.98 -8.91
CA ALA A 41 -12.02 -20.67 -9.21
C ALA A 41 -12.90 -20.66 -10.48
N LEU A 42 -12.50 -21.38 -11.54
CA LEU A 42 -13.32 -21.54 -12.73
C LEU A 42 -14.65 -22.28 -12.44
N LYS A 43 -14.62 -23.32 -11.59
CA LYS A 43 -15.82 -24.04 -11.17
C LYS A 43 -16.76 -23.19 -10.33
N GLU A 44 -16.23 -22.22 -9.58
CA GLU A 44 -16.99 -21.27 -8.77
C GLU A 44 -17.67 -20.20 -9.63
N GLY A 45 -17.29 -20.03 -10.89
CA GLY A 45 -17.88 -19.09 -11.84
C GLY A 45 -16.86 -18.23 -12.58
N GLY A 46 -15.58 -18.32 -12.25
CA GLY A 46 -14.52 -17.62 -12.94
C GLY A 46 -14.51 -16.11 -12.71
N ILE A 47 -15.15 -15.62 -11.65
CA ILE A 47 -15.24 -14.19 -11.32
C ILE A 47 -14.59 -13.94 -9.96
N ILE A 48 -13.95 -12.79 -9.83
CA ILE A 48 -13.53 -12.22 -8.55
C ILE A 48 -13.81 -10.72 -8.54
N THR A 49 -14.40 -10.22 -7.47
CA THR A 49 -14.63 -8.79 -7.24
C THR A 49 -13.64 -8.24 -6.22
N VAL A 50 -12.85 -7.25 -6.65
CA VAL A 50 -11.80 -6.62 -5.84
C VAL A 50 -12.06 -5.13 -5.71
N TRP A 51 -12.01 -4.61 -4.49
CA TRP A 51 -11.96 -3.16 -4.25
C TRP A 51 -10.53 -2.74 -3.90
N HIS A 52 -9.98 -1.87 -4.73
CA HIS A 52 -8.59 -1.43 -4.64
C HIS A 52 -8.50 0.08 -4.37
N GLY A 53 -7.77 0.46 -3.34
CA GLY A 53 -7.46 1.86 -3.06
C GLY A 53 -6.55 2.45 -4.13
N GLY A 54 -6.96 3.59 -4.69
CA GLY A 54 -6.20 4.32 -5.70
C GLY A 54 -6.88 5.63 -6.06
N ASP A 55 -6.26 6.38 -6.97
CA ASP A 55 -6.67 7.73 -7.33
C ASP A 55 -7.18 7.84 -8.78
N GLU A 56 -6.86 6.86 -9.64
CA GLU A 56 -7.25 6.85 -11.04
C GLU A 56 -8.08 5.60 -11.34
N LYS A 57 -9.13 5.73 -12.15
CA LYS A 57 -10.05 4.62 -12.46
C LYS A 57 -9.36 3.44 -13.14
N ASP A 58 -8.39 3.72 -13.99
CA ASP A 58 -7.64 2.76 -14.79
C ASP A 58 -6.30 2.35 -14.15
N GLN A 59 -6.02 2.81 -12.95
CA GLN A 59 -4.76 2.57 -12.24
C GLN A 59 -4.40 1.08 -12.11
N GLN A 60 -5.39 0.20 -12.12
CA GLN A 60 -5.22 -1.25 -11.98
C GLN A 60 -5.43 -2.05 -13.27
N GLU A 61 -5.52 -1.41 -14.43
CA GLU A 61 -5.72 -2.09 -15.72
C GLU A 61 -4.59 -3.06 -16.07
N THR A 62 -3.33 -2.72 -15.72
CA THR A 62 -2.20 -3.63 -15.90
C THR A 62 -2.32 -4.87 -15.02
N LEU A 63 -2.71 -4.71 -13.75
CA LEU A 63 -2.94 -5.85 -12.84
C LEU A 63 -4.08 -6.72 -13.36
N LYS A 64 -5.18 -6.09 -13.81
CA LYS A 64 -6.34 -6.77 -14.37
C LYS A 64 -5.95 -7.59 -15.61
N SER A 65 -5.34 -6.96 -16.60
CA SER A 65 -4.99 -7.60 -17.86
C SER A 65 -3.97 -8.73 -17.66
N THR A 66 -2.93 -8.52 -16.87
CA THR A 66 -1.92 -9.57 -16.60
C THR A 66 -2.50 -10.76 -15.84
N PHE A 67 -3.45 -10.54 -14.92
CA PHE A 67 -4.15 -11.61 -14.24
C PHE A 67 -5.05 -12.40 -15.19
N GLU A 68 -5.88 -11.73 -15.99
CA GLU A 68 -6.81 -12.36 -16.95
C GLU A 68 -6.05 -13.10 -18.07
N ASP A 69 -4.95 -12.56 -18.56
CA ASP A 69 -4.05 -13.21 -19.53
C ASP A 69 -3.41 -14.48 -18.95
N ARG A 70 -3.03 -14.44 -17.66
CA ARG A 70 -2.44 -15.58 -16.95
C ARG A 70 -3.44 -16.69 -16.66
N PHE A 71 -4.72 -16.33 -16.47
CA PHE A 71 -5.80 -17.25 -16.11
C PHE A 71 -7.00 -17.11 -17.05
N PRO A 72 -6.92 -17.65 -18.27
CA PRO A 72 -7.99 -17.55 -19.27
C PRO A 72 -9.33 -18.06 -18.76
N GLY A 73 -10.39 -17.28 -18.92
CA GLY A 73 -11.73 -17.58 -18.40
C GLY A 73 -12.00 -17.05 -16.99
N MET A 74 -11.00 -16.48 -16.33
CA MET A 74 -11.22 -15.66 -15.14
C MET A 74 -11.55 -14.22 -15.54
N THR A 75 -12.38 -13.57 -14.74
CA THR A 75 -12.72 -12.14 -14.84
C THR A 75 -12.36 -11.46 -13.54
N LEU A 76 -11.42 -10.52 -13.57
CA LEU A 76 -11.09 -9.66 -12.43
C LEU A 76 -11.92 -8.38 -12.48
N ASN A 77 -13.04 -8.38 -11.74
CA ASN A 77 -13.88 -7.21 -11.57
C ASN A 77 -13.26 -6.31 -10.49
N ILE A 78 -12.35 -5.42 -10.89
CA ILE A 78 -11.65 -4.52 -9.99
C ILE A 78 -12.25 -3.12 -10.03
N THR A 79 -12.56 -2.57 -8.86
CA THR A 79 -13.02 -1.18 -8.69
C THR A 79 -11.95 -0.41 -7.94
N VAL A 80 -11.53 0.70 -8.53
CA VAL A 80 -10.61 1.66 -7.88
C VAL A 80 -11.41 2.81 -7.29
N ASP A 81 -11.16 3.12 -6.02
CA ASP A 81 -11.67 4.31 -5.32
C ASP A 81 -10.70 4.65 -4.18
N LEU A 82 -10.82 5.82 -3.61
CA LEU A 82 -10.00 6.23 -2.47
C LEU A 82 -10.21 5.25 -1.29
N SER A 83 -9.12 4.77 -0.68
CA SER A 83 -9.16 3.80 0.42
C SER A 83 -10.10 4.25 1.54
N LYS A 84 -10.08 5.54 1.91
CA LYS A 84 -10.95 6.15 2.93
C LYS A 84 -12.45 6.16 2.60
N TYR A 85 -12.84 5.87 1.36
CA TYR A 85 -14.24 5.71 0.97
C TYR A 85 -14.61 4.23 0.86
N LEU A 86 -13.66 3.41 0.44
CA LEU A 86 -13.88 1.97 0.35
C LEU A 86 -14.01 1.34 1.73
N ASP A 87 -13.21 1.76 2.72
CA ASP A 87 -13.28 1.25 4.09
C ASP A 87 -14.67 1.43 4.70
N GLY A 88 -15.25 2.63 4.60
CA GLY A 88 -16.61 2.90 5.06
C GLY A 88 -17.69 2.10 4.31
N LYS A 89 -17.50 1.86 2.99
CA LYS A 89 -18.41 1.01 2.21
C LYS A 89 -18.31 -0.45 2.61
N ILE A 90 -17.10 -0.94 2.96
CA ILE A 90 -16.90 -2.29 3.51
C ILE A 90 -17.59 -2.41 4.87
N ASP A 91 -17.38 -1.46 5.77
CA ASP A 91 -18.06 -1.44 7.06
C ASP A 91 -19.59 -1.50 6.92
N GLN A 92 -20.15 -0.79 5.95
CA GLN A 92 -21.58 -0.84 5.65
C GLN A 92 -22.03 -2.24 5.18
N GLN A 93 -21.26 -2.90 4.30
CA GLN A 93 -21.57 -4.26 3.86
C GLN A 93 -21.49 -5.26 5.02
N LEU A 94 -20.47 -5.16 5.86
CA LEU A 94 -20.31 -6.01 7.04
C LEU A 94 -21.44 -5.81 8.04
N TYR A 95 -21.82 -4.57 8.32
CA TYR A 95 -22.94 -4.24 9.20
C TYR A 95 -24.27 -4.83 8.69
N ASN A 96 -24.51 -4.77 7.39
CA ASN A 96 -25.73 -5.27 6.76
C ASN A 96 -25.72 -6.79 6.53
N ASN A 97 -24.60 -7.48 6.79
CA ASN A 97 -24.38 -8.89 6.43
C ASN A 97 -24.64 -9.17 4.92
N ASP A 98 -24.30 -8.22 4.06
CA ASP A 98 -24.51 -8.26 2.61
C ASP A 98 -23.18 -7.96 1.90
N VAL A 99 -22.25 -8.93 1.99
CA VAL A 99 -20.90 -8.83 1.41
C VAL A 99 -20.96 -9.19 -0.07
N SER A 100 -20.61 -8.25 -0.94
CA SER A 100 -20.57 -8.40 -2.40
C SER A 100 -19.16 -8.33 -2.98
N VAL A 101 -18.14 -8.11 -2.15
CA VAL A 101 -16.74 -8.00 -2.52
C VAL A 101 -15.98 -9.21 -2.01
N ASP A 102 -15.09 -9.77 -2.83
CA ASP A 102 -14.30 -10.94 -2.47
C ASP A 102 -13.00 -10.54 -1.75
N SER A 103 -12.33 -9.52 -2.27
CA SER A 103 -11.01 -9.08 -1.80
C SER A 103 -10.91 -7.56 -1.74
N ILE A 104 -10.16 -7.07 -0.78
CA ILE A 104 -9.87 -5.65 -0.56
C ILE A 104 -8.36 -5.42 -0.53
N ILE A 105 -7.92 -4.31 -1.13
CA ILE A 105 -6.52 -3.85 -1.12
C ILE A 105 -6.52 -2.35 -0.82
N LEU A 106 -6.14 -1.96 0.40
CA LEU A 106 -6.31 -0.57 0.85
C LEU A 106 -5.06 -0.01 1.53
N GLN A 107 -5.00 1.34 1.57
CA GLN A 107 -4.01 2.13 2.31
C GLN A 107 -4.41 2.37 3.77
N THR A 108 -5.69 2.19 4.12
CA THR A 108 -6.21 2.38 5.48
C THR A 108 -5.79 1.20 6.38
N LEU A 109 -4.49 1.15 6.70
CA LEU A 109 -3.83 0.00 7.33
C LEU A 109 -4.40 -0.34 8.71
N GLN A 110 -4.96 0.63 9.44
CA GLN A 110 -5.58 0.46 10.75
C GLN A 110 -6.85 -0.38 10.72
N ASP A 111 -7.51 -0.50 9.57
CA ASP A 111 -8.77 -1.24 9.45
C ASP A 111 -8.55 -2.75 9.41
N PHE A 112 -7.45 -3.23 8.88
CA PHE A 112 -7.19 -4.66 8.76
C PHE A 112 -7.10 -5.38 10.11
N PRO A 113 -6.36 -4.89 11.13
CA PRO A 113 -6.41 -5.47 12.47
C PRO A 113 -7.80 -5.37 13.13
N ARG A 114 -8.54 -4.29 12.87
CA ARG A 114 -9.91 -4.12 13.37
C ARG A 114 -10.84 -5.15 12.75
N TRP A 115 -10.89 -5.28 11.43
CA TRP A 115 -11.71 -6.28 10.73
C TRP A 115 -11.31 -7.71 11.09
N GLN A 116 -10.01 -7.96 11.36
CA GLN A 116 -9.56 -9.25 11.88
C GLN A 116 -10.20 -9.54 13.25
N GLN A 117 -10.15 -8.58 14.18
CA GLN A 117 -10.74 -8.72 15.52
C GLN A 117 -12.26 -8.91 15.47
N GLU A 118 -12.92 -8.28 14.53
CA GLU A 118 -14.36 -8.43 14.27
C GLU A 118 -14.69 -9.77 13.58
N GLY A 119 -13.68 -10.53 13.14
CA GLY A 119 -13.86 -11.81 12.43
C GLY A 119 -14.40 -11.64 11.02
N ALA A 120 -14.21 -10.48 10.41
CA ALA A 120 -14.68 -10.12 9.07
C ALA A 120 -13.78 -10.63 7.94
N LEU A 121 -12.53 -11.01 8.25
CA LEU A 121 -11.55 -11.47 7.27
C LEU A 121 -11.41 -12.99 7.26
N LEU A 122 -11.10 -13.56 6.09
CA LEU A 122 -10.80 -14.98 5.93
C LEU A 122 -9.35 -15.24 6.38
N ASN A 123 -9.16 -16.22 7.26
CA ASN A 123 -7.83 -16.70 7.64
C ASN A 123 -7.28 -17.56 6.50
N TYR A 124 -6.38 -16.98 5.69
CA TYR A 124 -5.83 -17.66 4.53
C TYR A 124 -4.39 -17.22 4.26
N ALA A 125 -3.46 -18.16 4.26
CA ALA A 125 -2.06 -17.93 3.94
C ALA A 125 -1.77 -18.39 2.49
N PRO A 126 -1.66 -17.49 1.50
CA PRO A 126 -1.27 -17.84 0.14
C PRO A 126 0.14 -18.43 0.09
N VAL A 127 0.48 -19.12 -0.99
CA VAL A 127 1.86 -19.55 -1.25
C VAL A 127 2.80 -18.34 -1.26
N GLY A 128 3.89 -18.41 -0.50
CA GLY A 128 4.82 -17.29 -0.32
C GLY A 128 4.50 -16.37 0.87
N PHE A 129 3.39 -16.59 1.57
CA PHE A 129 3.04 -15.84 2.78
C PHE A 129 4.14 -15.94 3.86
N ASP A 130 4.80 -17.09 4.00
CA ASP A 130 5.92 -17.30 4.91
C ASP A 130 7.12 -16.39 4.59
N LYS A 131 7.27 -15.96 3.34
CA LYS A 131 8.35 -15.08 2.86
C LYS A 131 8.05 -13.58 3.04
N VAL A 132 6.79 -13.20 3.28
CA VAL A 132 6.44 -11.81 3.58
C VAL A 132 7.08 -11.38 4.89
N TYR A 133 7.61 -10.16 4.95
CA TYR A 133 8.16 -9.59 6.18
C TYR A 133 7.16 -9.73 7.33
N PRO A 134 7.57 -10.20 8.53
CA PRO A 134 6.64 -10.37 9.66
C PRO A 134 5.88 -9.11 10.04
N ALA A 135 6.51 -7.94 9.86
CA ALA A 135 5.89 -6.64 10.15
C ALA A 135 4.81 -6.22 9.14
N PHE A 136 4.65 -6.94 8.03
CA PHE A 136 3.71 -6.61 6.95
C PHE A 136 2.58 -7.62 6.83
N LYS A 137 2.34 -8.45 7.85
CA LYS A 137 1.29 -9.46 7.83
C LYS A 137 0.77 -9.79 9.21
N ASP A 138 -0.43 -10.30 9.26
CA ASP A 138 -0.93 -11.03 10.42
C ASP A 138 -0.27 -12.41 10.48
N SER A 139 0.78 -12.52 11.29
CA SER A 139 1.56 -13.77 11.43
C SER A 139 0.82 -14.87 12.21
N ILE A 140 -0.32 -14.57 12.85
CA ILE A 140 -1.05 -15.51 13.70
C ILE A 140 -2.15 -16.21 12.92
N SER A 141 -3.05 -15.46 12.29
CA SER A 141 -4.21 -16.02 11.58
C SER A 141 -4.14 -15.89 10.06
N ALA A 142 -3.15 -15.17 9.51
CA ALA A 142 -3.01 -14.88 8.09
C ALA A 142 -4.24 -14.23 7.48
N SER A 143 -4.91 -13.36 8.22
CA SER A 143 -6.13 -12.69 7.75
C SER A 143 -5.85 -11.51 6.83
N TRP A 144 -4.62 -10.96 6.85
CA TRP A 144 -4.18 -9.87 5.98
C TRP A 144 -2.66 -9.88 5.78
N TYR A 145 -2.19 -9.25 4.71
CA TYR A 145 -0.77 -9.05 4.43
C TYR A 145 -0.56 -7.88 3.46
N GLY A 146 0.63 -7.28 3.51
CA GLY A 146 1.07 -6.34 2.49
C GLY A 146 1.36 -7.06 1.18
N TYR A 147 0.88 -6.52 0.03
CA TYR A 147 1.13 -7.11 -1.28
C TYR A 147 2.18 -6.36 -2.09
N SER A 148 2.40 -5.07 -1.83
CA SER A 148 3.39 -4.22 -2.48
C SER A 148 3.77 -3.05 -1.56
N ILE A 149 5.01 -2.57 -1.67
CA ILE A 149 5.45 -1.40 -0.93
C ILE A 149 5.27 -0.15 -1.77
N PHE A 150 4.53 0.81 -1.25
CA PHE A 150 4.40 2.15 -1.79
C PHE A 150 5.26 3.14 -1.00
N PHE A 151 5.65 4.25 -1.65
CA PHE A 151 6.42 5.33 -1.04
C PHE A 151 6.22 6.63 -1.80
N TRP A 152 6.34 7.76 -1.11
CA TRP A 152 6.42 9.05 -1.78
C TRP A 152 7.87 9.41 -2.04
N SER A 153 8.13 10.04 -3.16
CA SER A 153 9.45 10.51 -3.54
C SER A 153 9.43 11.98 -3.96
N ILE A 154 10.56 12.65 -3.82
CA ILE A 154 10.77 13.94 -4.46
C ILE A 154 10.82 13.69 -5.97
N SER A 155 9.95 14.37 -6.72
CA SER A 155 9.88 14.27 -8.19
C SER A 155 9.86 15.65 -8.82
N TRP A 156 10.64 15.86 -9.87
CA TRP A 156 10.67 17.16 -10.59
C TRP A 156 10.91 16.99 -12.08
N ASN A 157 10.37 17.94 -12.85
CA ASN A 157 10.54 18.01 -14.29
C ASN A 157 11.77 18.85 -14.64
N THR A 158 12.77 18.24 -15.28
CA THR A 158 14.05 18.87 -15.60
C THR A 158 13.97 19.90 -16.70
N GLU A 159 12.97 19.83 -17.57
CA GLU A 159 12.75 20.84 -18.63
C GLU A 159 12.14 22.11 -18.04
N LYS A 160 11.25 21.97 -17.05
CA LYS A 160 10.62 23.10 -16.36
C LYS A 160 11.51 23.74 -15.29
N LEU A 161 12.52 23.00 -14.80
CA LEU A 161 13.52 23.43 -13.81
C LEU A 161 14.95 23.19 -14.32
N PRO A 162 15.37 23.82 -15.45
CA PRO A 162 16.64 23.49 -16.09
C PRO A 162 17.87 23.84 -15.26
N ASN A 163 17.72 24.78 -14.32
CA ASN A 163 18.82 25.21 -13.43
C ASN A 163 18.93 24.35 -12.15
N VAL A 164 17.92 23.53 -11.86
CA VAL A 164 17.89 22.62 -10.69
C VAL A 164 18.51 21.29 -11.07
N LYS A 165 19.78 21.10 -10.68
CA LYS A 165 20.51 19.86 -11.01
C LYS A 165 20.07 18.67 -10.18
N ASN A 166 19.79 18.89 -8.91
CA ASN A 166 19.40 17.88 -7.94
C ASN A 166 18.53 18.47 -6.82
N ILE A 167 17.57 17.71 -6.34
CA ILE A 167 16.79 18.00 -5.14
C ILE A 167 17.01 16.80 -4.20
N SER A 168 17.68 17.02 -3.08
CA SER A 168 18.04 15.95 -2.13
C SER A 168 17.49 16.18 -0.72
N SER A 169 16.71 17.23 -0.53
CA SER A 169 16.14 17.55 0.77
C SER A 169 14.79 18.26 0.64
N TYR A 170 13.94 18.13 1.65
CA TYR A 170 12.71 18.91 1.72
C TYR A 170 12.97 20.40 1.96
N SER A 171 14.13 20.75 2.53
CA SER A 171 14.55 22.14 2.74
C SER A 171 14.82 22.84 1.39
N ASN A 172 15.20 22.12 0.34
CA ASN A 172 15.38 22.72 -0.98
C ASN A 172 14.10 23.39 -1.49
N PHE A 173 12.93 22.86 -1.16
CA PHE A 173 11.65 23.44 -1.58
C PHE A 173 11.36 24.84 -1.00
N LEU A 174 12.17 25.32 -0.07
CA LEU A 174 12.08 26.67 0.47
C LEU A 174 12.88 27.69 -0.33
N GLU A 175 13.67 27.25 -1.30
CA GLU A 175 14.49 28.09 -2.15
C GLU A 175 13.62 28.89 -3.16
N PRO A 176 14.06 30.10 -3.60
CA PRO A 176 13.28 30.98 -4.46
C PRO A 176 12.84 30.35 -5.80
N GLU A 177 13.62 29.39 -6.32
CA GLU A 177 13.37 28.67 -7.57
C GLU A 177 12.06 27.89 -7.57
N PHE A 178 11.57 27.51 -6.38
CA PHE A 178 10.33 26.74 -6.22
C PHE A 178 9.07 27.58 -6.02
N LYS A 179 9.21 28.92 -5.99
CA LYS A 179 8.08 29.82 -5.88
C LYS A 179 7.07 29.63 -7.01
N ASN A 180 5.81 29.27 -6.67
CA ASN A 180 4.72 28.92 -7.58
C ASN A 180 5.01 27.69 -8.48
N LYS A 181 5.98 26.83 -8.10
CA LYS A 181 6.40 25.67 -8.90
C LYS A 181 6.00 24.34 -8.30
N LEU A 182 5.50 24.32 -7.07
CA LEU A 182 5.11 23.12 -6.37
C LEU A 182 3.65 22.77 -6.63
N VAL A 183 3.37 21.49 -6.75
CA VAL A 183 2.01 20.92 -6.64
C VAL A 183 2.05 19.79 -5.61
N LEU A 184 1.13 19.85 -4.64
CA LEU A 184 1.11 18.96 -3.48
C LEU A 184 -0.31 18.52 -3.18
N THR A 185 -0.45 17.30 -2.74
CA THR A 185 -1.73 16.79 -2.23
C THR A 185 -2.03 17.38 -0.85
N TYR A 186 -3.29 17.70 -0.61
CA TYR A 186 -3.75 18.16 0.70
C TYR A 186 -3.45 17.12 1.79
N PRO A 187 -2.67 17.47 2.84
CA PRO A 187 -2.40 16.53 3.93
C PRO A 187 -3.62 16.20 4.79
N ASN A 188 -4.67 17.01 4.77
CA ASN A 188 -5.94 16.73 5.41
C ASN A 188 -6.91 15.90 4.55
N ASP A 189 -6.49 15.51 3.34
CA ASP A 189 -7.31 14.69 2.42
C ASP A 189 -6.75 13.28 2.16
N ASP A 190 -5.45 13.04 2.42
CA ASP A 190 -4.79 11.74 2.25
C ASP A 190 -3.95 11.38 3.49
N ASP A 191 -4.09 10.14 3.96
CA ASP A 191 -3.46 9.68 5.20
C ASP A 191 -1.93 9.53 5.09
N ALA A 192 -1.42 9.05 3.96
CA ALA A 192 0.02 8.91 3.76
C ALA A 192 0.69 10.27 3.55
N VAL A 193 -0.02 11.21 2.92
CA VAL A 193 0.45 12.61 2.81
C VAL A 193 0.42 13.29 4.17
N LEU A 194 -0.62 13.08 4.96
CA LEU A 194 -0.69 13.56 6.36
C LEU A 194 0.53 13.07 7.15
N PHE A 195 0.82 11.78 7.05
CA PHE A 195 1.96 11.20 7.75
C PHE A 195 3.31 11.71 7.21
N ALA A 196 3.46 11.89 5.90
CA ALA A 196 4.66 12.48 5.30
C ALA A 196 4.93 13.89 5.87
N PHE A 197 3.92 14.76 5.87
CA PHE A 197 4.04 16.10 6.47
C PHE A 197 4.33 16.05 7.98
N TYR A 198 3.70 15.12 8.70
CA TYR A 198 3.99 14.92 10.12
C TYR A 198 5.46 14.58 10.36
N GLN A 199 6.03 13.60 9.63
CA GLN A 199 7.42 13.21 9.74
C GLN A 199 8.38 14.37 9.40
N ILE A 200 8.13 15.08 8.32
CA ILE A 200 8.94 16.23 7.92
C ILE A 200 8.92 17.30 9.00
N MET A 201 7.75 17.65 9.53
CA MET A 201 7.63 18.66 10.59
C MET A 201 8.24 18.21 11.94
N GLN A 202 8.23 16.91 12.22
CA GLN A 202 8.91 16.38 13.41
C GLN A 202 10.45 16.60 13.34
N GLN A 203 11.02 16.55 12.15
CA GLN A 203 12.47 16.64 11.95
C GLN A 203 12.93 18.06 11.60
N LEU A 204 12.20 18.79 10.77
CA LEU A 204 12.55 20.15 10.33
C LEU A 204 11.81 21.26 11.09
N GLY A 205 10.85 20.90 11.93
CA GLY A 205 10.01 21.82 12.67
C GLY A 205 8.88 22.45 11.86
N THR A 206 7.89 23.02 12.54
CA THR A 206 6.72 23.66 11.91
C THR A 206 7.08 24.90 11.08
N LYS A 207 8.21 25.54 11.35
CA LYS A 207 8.71 26.68 10.54
C LYS A 207 9.01 26.28 9.09
N TRP A 208 9.39 25.01 8.87
CA TRP A 208 9.53 24.50 7.51
C TRP A 208 8.20 24.58 6.75
N PHE A 209 7.09 24.17 7.36
CA PHE A 209 5.77 24.26 6.74
C PHE A 209 5.34 25.72 6.50
N ASP A 210 5.65 26.64 7.41
CA ASP A 210 5.41 28.07 7.20
C ASP A 210 6.21 28.61 6.00
N GLY A 211 7.44 28.13 5.81
CA GLY A 211 8.28 28.42 4.65
C GLY A 211 7.70 27.85 3.35
N LEU A 212 7.22 26.59 3.39
CA LEU A 212 6.58 25.93 2.26
C LEU A 212 5.32 26.68 1.79
N LEU A 213 4.49 27.15 2.72
CA LEU A 213 3.30 27.95 2.38
C LEU A 213 3.67 29.25 1.63
N LYS A 214 4.82 29.88 1.98
CA LYS A 214 5.32 31.05 1.27
C LYS A 214 5.76 30.75 -0.16
N GLN A 215 6.02 29.49 -0.52
CA GLN A 215 6.27 29.08 -1.90
C GLN A 215 4.99 29.08 -2.78
N ASN A 216 3.83 29.26 -2.16
CA ASN A 216 2.54 29.27 -2.86
C ASN A 216 2.31 27.98 -3.67
N PRO A 217 2.37 26.79 -3.06
CA PRO A 217 2.12 25.54 -3.76
C PRO A 217 0.67 25.47 -4.24
N ARG A 218 0.46 24.82 -5.39
CA ARG A 218 -0.86 24.39 -5.83
C ARG A 218 -1.25 23.14 -5.02
N TRP A 219 -2.34 23.22 -4.29
CA TRP A 219 -2.90 22.09 -3.57
C TRP A 219 -3.93 21.37 -4.43
N VAL A 220 -3.88 20.05 -4.43
CA VAL A 220 -4.77 19.17 -5.21
C VAL A 220 -5.26 18.01 -4.35
N ARG A 221 -6.30 17.33 -4.80
CA ARG A 221 -6.74 16.05 -4.26
C ARG A 221 -6.08 14.92 -5.04
N GLY A 222 -5.93 13.75 -4.39
CA GLY A 222 -5.26 12.60 -4.99
C GLY A 222 -3.72 12.70 -4.99
N THR A 223 -3.06 11.58 -5.10
CA THR A 223 -1.61 11.44 -5.02
C THR A 223 -0.98 11.07 -6.37
N ALA A 224 -1.78 10.69 -7.37
CA ALA A 224 -1.38 10.56 -8.77
C ALA A 224 -1.34 11.94 -9.46
N THR A 225 -2.34 12.78 -9.23
CA THR A 225 -2.52 14.12 -9.81
C THR A 225 -1.27 15.00 -9.77
N PRO A 226 -0.48 15.11 -8.65
CA PRO A 226 0.71 15.96 -8.65
C PRO A 226 1.75 15.54 -9.69
N LEU A 227 2.02 14.25 -9.86
CA LEU A 227 3.01 13.78 -10.83
C LEU A 227 2.51 13.98 -12.28
N THR A 228 1.22 13.79 -12.53
CA THR A 228 0.58 14.08 -13.82
C THR A 228 0.77 15.54 -14.19
N ILE A 229 0.50 16.48 -13.28
CA ILE A 229 0.69 17.93 -13.49
C ILE A 229 2.18 18.27 -13.72
N VAL A 230 3.10 17.69 -12.92
CA VAL A 230 4.55 17.91 -13.07
C VAL A 230 5.02 17.44 -14.43
N SER A 231 4.50 16.32 -14.92
CA SER A 231 4.89 15.72 -16.20
C SER A 231 4.32 16.47 -17.42
N ALA A 232 3.11 17.00 -17.30
CA ALA A 232 2.40 17.63 -18.43
C ALA A 232 2.97 19.01 -18.77
N ALA A 233 3.17 19.29 -20.06
CA ALA A 233 3.82 20.52 -20.57
C ALA A 233 2.99 21.80 -20.34
N ASN A 234 1.66 21.67 -20.25
CA ASN A 234 0.72 22.80 -20.14
C ASN A 234 0.59 23.38 -18.73
N TYR A 235 1.21 22.78 -17.71
CA TYR A 235 1.21 23.29 -16.33
C TYR A 235 2.55 23.93 -15.97
N SER A 236 2.49 24.98 -15.13
CA SER A 236 3.69 25.67 -14.63
C SER A 236 4.34 24.99 -13.42
N GLN A 237 3.58 24.13 -12.71
CA GLN A 237 4.12 23.36 -11.61
C GLN A 237 5.13 22.35 -12.12
N SER A 238 6.20 22.18 -11.35
CA SER A 238 7.40 21.51 -11.84
C SER A 238 8.00 20.51 -10.85
N ALA A 239 7.51 20.48 -9.61
CA ALA A 239 7.99 19.55 -8.58
C ALA A 239 6.91 19.18 -7.59
N THR A 240 7.04 17.97 -7.03
CA THR A 240 6.20 17.41 -5.98
C THR A 240 7.00 16.49 -5.07
N PHE A 241 6.44 16.15 -3.90
CA PHE A 241 6.92 15.10 -3.01
C PHE A 241 5.76 14.30 -2.37
N THR A 242 4.56 14.40 -2.95
CA THR A 242 3.34 13.73 -2.47
C THR A 242 2.78 12.75 -3.49
N SER A 243 3.67 12.15 -4.28
CA SER A 243 3.30 11.17 -5.32
C SER A 243 4.26 9.99 -5.34
N PHE A 244 3.79 8.87 -5.88
CA PHE A 244 4.63 7.73 -6.19
C PHE A 244 5.35 7.96 -7.53
N GLY A 245 6.61 8.37 -7.46
CA GLY A 245 7.45 8.57 -8.65
C GLY A 245 8.14 7.30 -9.16
N GLY A 246 8.06 6.20 -8.41
CA GLY A 246 8.83 4.99 -8.72
C GLY A 246 10.35 5.23 -8.66
N PHE A 247 11.12 4.37 -9.34
CA PHE A 247 12.57 4.53 -9.48
C PHE A 247 12.99 5.01 -10.88
N ASN A 248 12.11 4.86 -11.89
CA ASN A 248 12.37 5.23 -13.28
C ASN A 248 11.14 5.92 -13.89
N PRO A 249 10.86 7.19 -13.57
CA PRO A 249 9.61 7.87 -13.93
C PRO A 249 9.55 8.39 -15.37
N GLY A 250 10.54 8.12 -16.22
CA GLY A 250 10.58 8.60 -17.60
C GLY A 250 11.64 9.68 -17.86
N GLN A 251 11.75 10.13 -19.12
CA GLN A 251 12.92 10.91 -19.58
C GLN A 251 13.06 12.29 -18.94
N ASN A 252 11.95 12.99 -18.69
CA ASN A 252 11.98 14.40 -18.24
C ASN A 252 11.72 14.55 -16.73
N ILE A 253 11.43 13.45 -16.05
CA ILE A 253 11.20 13.44 -14.60
C ILE A 253 12.39 12.81 -13.90
N LYS A 254 12.91 13.51 -12.92
CA LYS A 254 13.86 12.94 -11.96
C LYS A 254 13.19 12.66 -10.65
N VAL A 255 13.69 11.62 -9.99
CA VAL A 255 13.27 11.20 -8.66
C VAL A 255 14.47 11.20 -7.72
N ALA A 256 14.25 11.62 -6.49
CA ALA A 256 15.23 11.54 -5.42
C ALA A 256 14.54 11.22 -4.08
N PHE A 257 15.35 10.76 -3.15
CA PHE A 257 14.95 10.55 -1.76
C PHE A 257 15.61 11.63 -0.88
N PRO A 258 14.89 12.16 0.10
CA PRO A 258 15.42 13.20 0.97
C PRO A 258 16.51 12.66 1.90
N ASN A 259 17.42 13.54 2.32
CA ASN A 259 18.48 13.24 3.27
C ASN A 259 18.38 14.09 4.57
N ASP A 260 17.41 14.99 4.64
CA ASP A 260 17.19 15.89 5.78
C ASP A 260 15.97 15.52 6.64
N ALA A 261 15.08 14.68 6.11
CA ALA A 261 13.97 14.11 6.86
C ALA A 261 13.52 12.78 6.25
N ASN A 262 12.64 12.07 6.96
CA ASN A 262 12.11 10.80 6.48
C ASN A 262 11.05 11.01 5.39
N PHE A 263 11.03 10.08 4.44
CA PHE A 263 9.91 9.92 3.51
C PHE A 263 9.00 8.76 3.93
N VAL A 264 7.73 8.85 3.56
CA VAL A 264 6.76 7.81 3.88
C VAL A 264 6.89 6.63 2.96
N SER A 265 6.84 5.43 3.54
CA SER A 265 6.63 4.16 2.83
C SER A 265 5.72 3.26 3.64
N TRP A 266 4.97 2.39 2.95
CA TRP A 266 4.04 1.46 3.60
C TRP A 266 3.75 0.25 2.74
N PRO A 267 3.44 -0.92 3.36
CA PRO A 267 2.90 -2.06 2.63
C PRO A 267 1.41 -1.82 2.36
N GLN A 268 1.03 -1.58 1.11
CA GLN A 268 -0.38 -1.62 0.71
C GLN A 268 -0.93 -2.99 1.06
N THR A 269 -2.01 -3.05 1.81
CA THR A 269 -2.46 -4.27 2.49
C THR A 269 -3.66 -4.90 1.81
N ALA A 270 -3.63 -6.23 1.71
CA ALA A 270 -4.64 -7.06 1.07
C ALA A 270 -5.28 -8.04 2.06
N ALA A 271 -6.57 -8.30 1.90
CA ALA A 271 -7.31 -9.31 2.63
C ALA A 271 -8.46 -9.89 1.80
N ILE A 272 -8.86 -11.12 2.11
CA ILE A 272 -10.09 -11.75 1.61
C ILE A 272 -11.18 -11.54 2.66
N LEU A 273 -12.37 -11.13 2.26
CA LEU A 273 -13.52 -11.06 3.17
C LEU A 273 -14.00 -12.46 3.54
N LYS A 274 -14.37 -12.67 4.80
CA LYS A 274 -14.77 -13.98 5.31
C LYS A 274 -15.97 -14.58 4.55
N ASN A 275 -16.91 -13.72 4.20
CA ASN A 275 -18.13 -14.09 3.46
C ASN A 275 -18.03 -13.71 1.98
N ALA A 276 -16.82 -13.74 1.41
CA ALA A 276 -16.58 -13.49 -0.01
C ALA A 276 -17.51 -14.35 -0.87
N PRO A 277 -18.22 -13.78 -1.86
CA PRO A 277 -19.06 -14.56 -2.78
C PRO A 277 -18.28 -15.61 -3.60
N HIS A 278 -17.01 -15.30 -3.93
CA HIS A 278 -16.14 -16.14 -4.77
C HIS A 278 -14.80 -16.41 -4.05
N PRO A 279 -14.80 -17.21 -2.96
CA PRO A 279 -13.59 -17.41 -2.15
C PRO A 279 -12.46 -18.14 -2.90
N GLU A 280 -12.74 -19.02 -3.85
CA GLU A 280 -11.68 -19.69 -4.64
C GLU A 280 -11.07 -18.72 -5.66
N GLY A 281 -11.86 -17.84 -6.29
CA GLY A 281 -11.36 -16.74 -7.10
C GLY A 281 -10.46 -15.80 -6.30
N ALA A 282 -10.87 -15.43 -5.08
CA ALA A 282 -10.07 -14.62 -4.19
C ALA A 282 -8.75 -15.30 -3.79
N LYS A 283 -8.77 -16.59 -3.46
CA LYS A 283 -7.57 -17.37 -3.16
C LYS A 283 -6.61 -17.42 -4.35
N LEU A 284 -7.13 -17.64 -5.57
CA LEU A 284 -6.31 -17.60 -6.78
C LEU A 284 -5.60 -16.25 -6.92
N PHE A 285 -6.34 -15.15 -6.79
CA PHE A 285 -5.80 -13.81 -6.91
C PHE A 285 -4.72 -13.52 -5.86
N HIS A 286 -4.95 -13.90 -4.60
CA HIS A 286 -3.99 -13.70 -3.52
C HIS A 286 -2.72 -14.57 -3.69
N ASN A 287 -2.83 -15.79 -4.25
CA ASN A 287 -1.67 -16.59 -4.63
C ASN A 287 -0.90 -15.96 -5.79
N TYR A 288 -1.60 -15.36 -6.77
CA TYR A 288 -0.95 -14.61 -7.84
C TYR A 288 -0.20 -13.39 -7.30
N LEU A 289 -0.84 -12.57 -6.44
CA LEU A 289 -0.22 -11.39 -5.84
C LEU A 289 1.07 -11.69 -5.06
N LEU A 290 1.16 -12.84 -4.38
CA LEU A 290 2.35 -13.26 -3.66
C LEU A 290 3.27 -14.19 -4.47
N SER A 291 2.93 -14.52 -5.72
CA SER A 291 3.82 -15.31 -6.57
C SER A 291 5.14 -14.58 -6.85
N ALA A 292 6.20 -15.32 -7.15
CA ALA A 292 7.47 -14.72 -7.57
C ALA A 292 7.31 -13.96 -8.90
N GLU A 293 6.43 -14.46 -9.78
CA GLU A 293 6.09 -13.86 -11.06
C GLU A 293 5.59 -12.40 -10.86
N TYR A 294 4.58 -12.21 -10.01
CA TYR A 294 4.04 -10.88 -9.75
C TYR A 294 4.96 -10.01 -8.89
N GLN A 295 5.55 -10.58 -7.83
CA GLN A 295 6.40 -9.83 -6.90
C GLN A 295 7.70 -9.29 -7.52
N GLN A 296 8.12 -9.81 -8.67
CA GLN A 296 9.23 -9.26 -9.46
C GLN A 296 8.82 -8.03 -10.29
N THR A 297 7.54 -7.80 -10.51
CA THR A 297 7.02 -6.65 -11.28
C THR A 297 6.78 -5.42 -10.43
N VAL A 298 6.56 -5.56 -9.12
CA VAL A 298 6.33 -4.43 -8.23
C VAL A 298 7.63 -3.67 -7.94
N SER A 299 7.52 -2.38 -7.68
CA SER A 299 8.70 -1.53 -7.42
C SER A 299 9.50 -1.97 -6.20
N LEU A 300 8.82 -2.40 -5.14
CA LEU A 300 9.42 -2.97 -3.93
C LEU A 300 8.55 -4.14 -3.45
N SER A 301 9.16 -5.33 -3.41
CA SER A 301 8.49 -6.54 -2.94
C SER A 301 8.29 -6.54 -1.43
N VAL A 302 7.17 -7.09 -1.00
CA VAL A 302 6.91 -7.41 0.42
C VAL A 302 7.57 -8.71 0.86
N ARG A 303 8.13 -9.49 -0.08
CA ARG A 303 8.81 -10.76 0.18
C ARG A 303 10.30 -10.55 0.37
N GLN A 304 10.86 -11.19 1.41
CA GLN A 304 12.29 -11.10 1.77
C GLN A 304 13.23 -11.82 0.79
N ASP A 305 12.69 -12.77 0.03
CA ASP A 305 13.45 -13.60 -0.91
C ASP A 305 13.46 -13.05 -2.35
N ILE A 306 12.77 -11.92 -2.61
CA ILE A 306 12.69 -11.31 -3.92
C ILE A 306 13.31 -9.90 -3.88
N LYS A 307 14.30 -9.68 -4.75
CA LYS A 307 14.86 -8.37 -4.99
C LYS A 307 14.04 -7.62 -6.04
N SER A 308 13.65 -6.40 -5.72
CA SER A 308 12.90 -5.55 -6.64
C SER A 308 13.79 -5.05 -7.77
N SER A 309 13.27 -5.11 -8.98
CA SER A 309 13.96 -4.59 -10.16
C SER A 309 14.02 -3.08 -10.14
N GLY A 310 15.19 -2.49 -10.42
CA GLY A 310 15.37 -1.04 -10.53
C GLY A 310 15.51 -0.27 -9.22
N SER A 311 15.33 -0.91 -8.07
CA SER A 311 15.58 -0.29 -6.77
C SER A 311 17.09 -0.08 -6.56
N PRO A 312 17.54 1.12 -6.12
CA PRO A 312 18.91 1.34 -5.71
C PRO A 312 19.25 0.70 -4.36
N TYR A 313 18.25 0.20 -3.66
CA TYR A 313 18.38 -0.40 -2.33
C TYR A 313 18.17 -1.92 -2.37
N SER A 314 18.79 -2.64 -1.45
CA SER A 314 18.62 -4.10 -1.34
C SER A 314 17.18 -4.50 -1.04
N ASP A 315 16.54 -3.75 -0.16
CA ASP A 315 15.16 -3.91 0.28
C ASP A 315 14.68 -2.66 1.02
N ILE A 316 13.38 -2.60 1.32
CA ILE A 316 12.77 -1.45 2.00
C ILE A 316 13.18 -1.33 3.47
N MET A 317 13.46 -2.43 4.16
CA MET A 317 13.79 -2.41 5.59
C MET A 317 15.18 -1.82 5.86
N HIS A 318 16.06 -1.82 4.85
CA HIS A 318 17.40 -1.24 4.90
C HIS A 318 17.52 0.05 4.07
N THR A 319 16.42 0.59 3.59
CA THR A 319 16.41 1.86 2.86
C THR A 319 16.58 3.03 3.84
N PRO A 320 17.56 3.94 3.63
CA PRO A 320 17.76 5.10 4.50
C PRO A 320 16.55 6.05 4.50
N HIS A 321 16.34 6.77 5.58
CA HIS A 321 15.32 7.81 5.72
C HIS A 321 13.87 7.34 5.50
N THR A 322 13.60 6.04 5.71
CA THR A 322 12.23 5.55 5.76
C THR A 322 12.10 4.35 6.68
N ASN A 323 10.89 4.13 7.18
CA ASN A 323 10.54 2.94 7.94
C ASN A 323 9.09 2.56 7.58
N PRO A 324 8.87 1.50 6.79
CA PRO A 324 7.55 1.13 6.30
C PRO A 324 6.61 0.58 7.39
N THR A 325 7.11 0.35 8.61
CA THR A 325 6.31 -0.20 9.71
C THR A 325 5.63 0.87 10.57
N VAL A 326 6.00 2.15 10.42
CA VAL A 326 5.53 3.19 11.34
C VAL A 326 4.23 3.86 10.89
N PHE A 327 3.91 3.80 9.60
CA PHE A 327 2.67 4.40 9.09
C PHE A 327 1.43 3.70 9.68
N ALA A 328 1.39 2.39 9.75
CA ALA A 328 0.29 1.65 10.37
C ALA A 328 0.06 2.08 11.84
N ARG A 329 1.14 2.17 12.62
CA ARG A 329 1.07 2.62 14.03
C ARG A 329 0.59 4.06 14.16
N PHE A 330 1.00 4.94 13.26
CA PHE A 330 0.51 6.32 13.21
C PHE A 330 -0.98 6.34 12.96
N MET A 331 -1.47 5.52 12.03
CA MET A 331 -2.90 5.44 11.70
C MET A 331 -3.76 4.84 12.81
N GLU A 332 -3.20 3.98 13.67
CA GLU A 332 -3.87 3.47 14.88
C GLU A 332 -4.07 4.56 15.95
N ASP A 333 -3.20 5.58 16.02
CA ASP A 333 -3.38 6.74 16.88
C ASP A 333 -4.35 7.76 16.28
N ARG A 334 -5.65 7.43 16.30
CA ARG A 334 -6.70 8.27 15.72
C ARG A 334 -6.76 9.66 16.32
N VAL A 335 -6.34 9.83 17.57
CA VAL A 335 -6.31 11.15 18.24
C VAL A 335 -5.27 12.05 17.58
N THR A 336 -4.06 11.53 17.34
CA THR A 336 -3.01 12.28 16.66
C THR A 336 -3.38 12.55 15.20
N VAL A 337 -3.92 11.56 14.49
CA VAL A 337 -4.38 11.71 13.09
C VAL A 337 -5.41 12.84 12.97
N GLU A 338 -6.48 12.82 13.78
CA GLU A 338 -7.54 13.85 13.70
C GLU A 338 -7.04 15.24 14.09
N ARG A 339 -6.18 15.36 15.11
CA ARG A 339 -5.56 16.64 15.48
C ARG A 339 -4.70 17.23 14.35
N LEU A 340 -3.97 16.39 13.64
CA LEU A 340 -3.16 16.82 12.50
C LEU A 340 -4.03 17.22 11.32
N ARG A 341 -5.10 16.49 11.03
CA ARG A 341 -6.08 16.87 10.01
C ARG A 341 -6.65 18.27 10.29
N PHE A 342 -7.09 18.53 11.52
CA PHE A 342 -7.57 19.86 11.92
C PHE A 342 -6.48 20.93 11.88
N PHE A 343 -5.23 20.59 12.23
CA PHE A 343 -4.11 21.50 12.09
C PHE A 343 -3.94 21.96 10.64
N PHE A 344 -3.92 21.01 9.70
CA PHE A 344 -3.78 21.34 8.27
C PHE A 344 -5.02 22.03 7.71
N GLU A 345 -6.22 21.59 8.09
CA GLU A 345 -7.46 22.23 7.65
C GLU A 345 -7.54 23.69 8.12
N ASN A 346 -7.11 24.00 9.35
CA ASN A 346 -7.03 25.37 9.84
C ASN A 346 -6.02 26.25 9.08
N ARG A 347 -5.00 25.66 8.46
CA ARG A 347 -3.93 26.35 7.73
C ARG A 347 -4.18 26.44 6.22
N LEU A 348 -4.84 25.45 5.64
CA LEU A 348 -5.06 25.29 4.20
C LEU A 348 -6.52 25.45 3.80
N GLY A 349 -7.45 25.34 4.74
CA GLY A 349 -8.86 25.12 4.47
C GLY A 349 -9.19 23.65 4.20
N SER A 350 -10.46 23.36 3.98
CA SER A 350 -10.92 22.05 3.52
C SER A 350 -10.37 21.76 2.12
N ALA A 351 -10.09 20.50 1.83
CA ALA A 351 -9.60 20.08 0.52
C ALA A 351 -10.60 20.49 -0.59
N GLN A 352 -10.09 21.20 -1.58
CA GLN A 352 -10.88 21.74 -2.70
C GLN A 352 -10.58 21.00 -4.00
N GLY A 353 -11.54 20.95 -4.90
CA GLY A 353 -11.45 20.29 -6.19
C GLY A 353 -12.29 19.02 -6.27
N LEU A 354 -12.39 18.47 -7.46
CA LEU A 354 -13.07 17.19 -7.70
C LEU A 354 -12.29 16.03 -7.05
N SER A 355 -12.96 14.89 -6.91
CA SER A 355 -12.25 13.65 -6.60
C SER A 355 -11.26 13.34 -7.73
N PRO A 356 -10.06 12.82 -7.45
CA PRO A 356 -9.11 12.44 -8.48
C PRO A 356 -9.65 11.39 -9.45
N LEU A 357 -10.66 10.63 -9.05
CA LEU A 357 -11.36 9.66 -9.91
C LEU A 357 -12.24 10.29 -11.00
N ILE A 358 -12.53 11.59 -10.91
CA ILE A 358 -13.41 12.32 -11.83
C ILE A 358 -12.85 13.69 -12.21
N ASP A 359 -11.64 14.02 -11.82
CA ASP A 359 -10.95 15.17 -12.36
C ASP A 359 -10.42 14.79 -13.78
N ASP A 360 -10.43 15.70 -14.71
CA ASP A 360 -9.97 15.49 -16.08
C ASP A 360 -8.49 15.90 -16.22
N ILE A 361 -7.63 15.57 -15.21
CA ILE A 361 -6.22 15.97 -15.14
C ILE A 361 -5.30 14.83 -15.54
#